data_f4c33601d35a2caf39baf34f8f3dbb87
#
_entry.id   f4c33601d35a2caf39baf34f8f3dbb87
#
_cell.length_a   1.000
_cell.length_b   1.000
_cell.length_c   1.000
_cell.angle_alpha   90.00
_cell.angle_beta   90.00
_cell.angle_gamma   90.00
#
_symmetry.space_group_name_H-M   'P 1'
#
loop_
_entity.id
_entity.type
_entity.pdbx_description
1 polymer ?
#
loop_
_entity_poly.entity_id
_entity_poly.type
_entity_poly.pdbx_seq_one_letter_code
_entity_poly.pdbx_strand_id
1 'polypeptide(L)'
;MTERAVVRVPGKINLQLSVGPLQPDGYHGLATVFQAVSLYDEITISRSEKEGIHITSVGRNEFLPLNNENLAYKAAEIMAKDFELEGGIEISIKKEIPIAGGMAGGSADAGATIVGLDYLFALGLKRDAMEKVGARLGADVPFTISGGTAIGTGRGDQITPVLARGSYNWVLALSSSGLSTPAVFKECDRLREGLQVSQPHISDKLMHALSSGDAKSLGAALVNDLQPAACSLKPALRLILDVGLDYGALGGLVSGSGPTVAFRSEEHTSELQSPCNLVCRL
;
A
#
# COMPACT_ATOMS: atom_id res chain seq x y z
N MET A 1 12.24 -30.44 6.31
CA MET A 1 11.43 -29.27 6.72
C MET A 1 12.06 -28.04 6.09
N THR A 2 11.25 -27.08 5.64
CA THR A 2 11.76 -25.82 5.09
C THR A 2 12.39 -25.01 6.22
N GLU A 3 13.67 -24.61 6.05
CA GLU A 3 14.41 -23.89 7.09
C GLU A 3 14.10 -22.39 7.09
N ARG A 4 13.75 -21.85 5.92
CA ARG A 4 13.42 -20.43 5.75
C ARG A 4 12.42 -20.20 4.62
N ALA A 5 11.64 -19.14 4.72
CA ALA A 5 10.80 -18.59 3.67
C ALA A 5 11.32 -17.20 3.25
N VAL A 6 11.34 -16.90 1.96
CA VAL A 6 11.66 -15.57 1.43
C VAL A 6 10.46 -15.08 0.64
N VAL A 7 9.87 -13.96 1.04
CA VAL A 7 8.69 -13.39 0.42
C VAL A 7 9.02 -12.00 -0.11
N ARG A 8 8.81 -11.76 -1.40
CA ARG A 8 8.88 -10.43 -2.00
C ARG A 8 7.47 -9.87 -2.09
N VAL A 9 7.25 -8.72 -1.51
CA VAL A 9 5.94 -8.08 -1.43
C VAL A 9 5.98 -6.70 -2.05
N PRO A 10 5.04 -6.37 -2.97
CA PRO A 10 5.01 -5.08 -3.64
C PRO A 10 4.43 -4.00 -2.73
N GLY A 11 4.88 -2.77 -2.94
CA GLY A 11 4.14 -1.59 -2.51
C GLY A 11 2.86 -1.42 -3.31
N LYS A 12 1.96 -0.56 -2.84
CA LYS A 12 0.72 -0.21 -3.55
C LYS A 12 0.64 1.28 -3.83
N ILE A 13 -0.16 1.61 -4.82
CA ILE A 13 -0.73 2.94 -5.01
C ILE A 13 -2.26 2.83 -5.02
N ASN A 14 -2.95 3.94 -4.76
CA ASN A 14 -4.39 4.03 -4.96
C ASN A 14 -4.63 4.68 -6.33
N LEU A 15 -5.31 4.01 -7.25
CA LEU A 15 -5.76 4.60 -8.51
C LEU A 15 -6.99 5.48 -8.30
N GLN A 16 -7.78 5.11 -7.31
CA GLN A 16 -8.89 5.87 -6.76
C GLN A 16 -8.94 5.71 -5.25
N LEU A 17 -9.27 6.79 -4.56
CA LEU A 17 -9.66 6.76 -3.15
C LEU A 17 -10.84 7.71 -2.94
N SER A 18 -12.02 7.13 -2.78
CA SER A 18 -13.24 7.84 -2.42
C SER A 18 -13.50 7.67 -0.93
N VAL A 19 -13.72 8.78 -0.23
CA VAL A 19 -13.88 8.85 1.22
C VAL A 19 -15.26 9.35 1.55
N GLY A 20 -16.06 8.51 2.19
CA GLY A 20 -17.42 8.83 2.64
C GLY A 20 -17.44 9.77 3.86
N PRO A 21 -18.65 10.06 4.38
CA PRO A 21 -18.81 10.85 5.60
C PRO A 21 -18.21 10.14 6.81
N LEU A 22 -17.81 10.94 7.82
CA LEU A 22 -17.37 10.42 9.11
C LEU A 22 -18.52 9.66 9.77
N GLN A 23 -18.23 8.43 10.21
CA GLN A 23 -19.20 7.54 10.85
C GLN A 23 -19.14 7.68 12.39
N PRO A 24 -20.17 7.23 13.12
CA PRO A 24 -20.20 7.32 14.59
C PRO A 24 -19.05 6.58 15.29
N ASP A 25 -18.44 5.62 14.63
CA ASP A 25 -17.28 4.87 15.15
C ASP A 25 -15.93 5.60 14.96
N GLY A 26 -15.96 6.83 14.40
CA GLY A 26 -14.79 7.65 14.16
C GLY A 26 -14.00 7.32 12.89
N TYR A 27 -14.53 6.45 12.02
CA TYR A 27 -13.93 6.09 10.75
C TYR A 27 -14.77 6.56 9.55
N HIS A 28 -14.19 6.49 8.38
CA HIS A 28 -14.88 6.74 7.11
C HIS A 28 -15.09 5.43 6.35
N GLY A 29 -16.24 5.29 5.70
CA GLY A 29 -16.39 4.30 4.65
C GLY A 29 -15.52 4.68 3.47
N LEU A 30 -14.86 3.70 2.87
CA LEU A 30 -13.96 3.89 1.74
C LEU A 30 -14.42 3.08 0.53
N ALA A 31 -14.18 3.63 -0.66
CA ALA A 31 -14.16 2.88 -1.90
C ALA A 31 -12.87 3.23 -2.65
N THR A 32 -11.98 2.27 -2.78
CA THR A 32 -10.66 2.49 -3.35
C THR A 32 -10.34 1.44 -4.41
N VAL A 33 -9.48 1.80 -5.36
CA VAL A 33 -8.86 0.86 -6.28
C VAL A 33 -7.36 0.88 -6.02
N PHE A 34 -6.86 -0.22 -5.53
CA PHE A 34 -5.44 -0.46 -5.31
C PHE A 34 -4.77 -1.03 -6.54
N GLN A 35 -3.52 -0.67 -6.77
CA GLN A 35 -2.64 -1.35 -7.70
C GLN A 35 -1.28 -1.61 -7.06
N ALA A 36 -0.81 -2.87 -7.17
CA ALA A 36 0.54 -3.24 -6.80
C ALA A 36 1.53 -2.65 -7.80
N VAL A 37 2.68 -2.18 -7.30
CA VAL A 37 3.76 -1.61 -8.10
C VAL A 37 5.04 -2.39 -7.89
N SER A 38 5.95 -2.42 -8.88
CA SER A 38 7.19 -3.20 -8.82
C SER A 38 8.30 -2.55 -7.98
N LEU A 39 7.92 -1.96 -6.85
CA LEU A 39 8.82 -1.58 -5.76
C LEU A 39 8.54 -2.54 -4.60
N TYR A 40 9.52 -3.36 -4.24
CA TYR A 40 9.33 -4.50 -3.35
C TYR A 40 10.14 -4.39 -2.07
N ASP A 41 9.52 -4.79 -0.96
CA ASP A 41 10.28 -5.25 0.20
C ASP A 41 10.54 -6.76 0.09
N GLU A 42 11.57 -7.24 0.75
CA GLU A 42 11.89 -8.66 0.86
C GLU A 42 11.93 -9.04 2.33
N ILE A 43 11.12 -10.01 2.69
CA ILE A 43 10.98 -10.50 4.06
C ILE A 43 11.49 -11.95 4.10
N THR A 44 12.55 -12.16 4.86
CA THR A 44 13.05 -13.51 5.15
C THR A 44 12.60 -13.94 6.53
N ILE A 45 11.97 -15.11 6.62
CA ILE A 45 11.47 -15.68 7.87
C ILE A 45 12.11 -17.03 8.04
N SER A 46 12.64 -17.30 9.24
CA SER A 46 13.23 -18.59 9.61
C SER A 46 12.79 -19.01 11.00
N ARG A 47 12.87 -20.32 11.26
CA ARG A 47 12.77 -20.85 12.62
C ARG A 47 14.03 -20.47 13.39
N SER A 48 13.89 -20.22 14.68
CA SER A 48 14.99 -19.90 15.59
C SER A 48 14.99 -20.83 16.77
N GLU A 49 16.19 -21.23 17.24
CA GLU A 49 16.33 -21.94 18.50
C GLU A 49 16.10 -21.02 19.70
N LYS A 50 16.27 -19.71 19.49
CA LYS A 50 15.99 -18.69 20.49
C LYS A 50 14.50 -18.41 20.52
N GLU A 51 13.85 -18.67 21.64
CA GLU A 51 12.42 -18.45 21.80
C GLU A 51 12.00 -16.99 21.57
N GLY A 52 10.75 -16.82 21.12
CA GLY A 52 10.13 -15.53 20.84
C GLY A 52 10.33 -15.06 19.40
N ILE A 53 9.94 -13.81 19.15
CA ILE A 53 9.99 -13.18 17.81
C ILE A 53 11.14 -12.19 17.79
N HIS A 54 12.05 -12.38 16.85
CA HIS A 54 13.22 -11.54 16.64
C HIS A 54 13.13 -10.87 15.27
N ILE A 55 13.26 -9.55 15.23
CA ILE A 55 13.18 -8.78 14.00
C ILE A 55 14.47 -8.03 13.76
N THR A 56 14.96 -8.08 12.52
CA THR A 56 16.17 -7.41 12.08
C THR A 56 15.90 -6.68 10.76
N SER A 57 16.75 -5.75 10.40
CA SER A 57 16.66 -5.05 9.11
C SER A 57 17.99 -5.14 8.37
N VAL A 58 17.90 -5.28 7.05
CA VAL A 58 19.04 -5.29 6.14
C VAL A 58 19.09 -3.95 5.39
N GLY A 59 20.25 -3.28 5.40
CA GLY A 59 20.45 -1.98 4.76
C GLY A 59 20.27 -0.80 5.71
N ARG A 60 20.20 0.42 5.15
CA ARG A 60 20.04 1.66 5.92
C ARG A 60 18.56 1.96 6.16
N ASN A 61 18.03 1.48 7.27
CA ASN A 61 16.62 1.69 7.66
C ASN A 61 16.53 2.20 9.11
N GLU A 62 17.12 3.36 9.36
CA GLU A 62 17.26 3.96 10.70
C GLU A 62 15.92 4.23 11.40
N PHE A 63 14.81 4.27 10.65
CA PHE A 63 13.48 4.58 11.18
C PHE A 63 12.55 3.36 11.25
N LEU A 64 13.02 2.17 10.90
CA LEU A 64 12.18 0.96 10.98
C LEU A 64 12.17 0.46 12.44
N PRO A 65 10.99 0.39 13.11
CA PRO A 65 10.91 -0.20 14.43
C PRO A 65 11.32 -1.68 14.38
N LEU A 66 12.26 -2.09 15.24
CA LEU A 66 12.72 -3.48 15.35
C LEU A 66 12.17 -4.13 16.63
N ASN A 67 10.95 -3.83 16.99
CA ASN A 67 10.26 -4.28 18.19
C ASN A 67 8.78 -4.58 17.90
N ASN A 68 7.97 -4.73 18.93
CA ASN A 68 6.54 -5.01 18.85
C ASN A 68 5.67 -3.85 18.25
N GLU A 69 6.25 -2.72 17.93
CA GLU A 69 5.56 -1.68 17.18
C GLU A 69 5.53 -1.99 15.67
N ASN A 70 6.44 -2.82 15.18
CA ASN A 70 6.50 -3.24 13.78
C ASN A 70 5.32 -4.16 13.42
N LEU A 71 4.66 -3.91 12.29
CA LEU A 71 3.51 -4.72 11.86
C LEU A 71 3.90 -6.16 11.47
N ALA A 72 5.13 -6.40 10.99
CA ALA A 72 5.64 -7.75 10.75
C ALA A 72 5.79 -8.54 12.08
N TYR A 73 6.26 -7.88 13.14
CA TYR A 73 6.32 -8.48 14.47
C TYR A 73 4.91 -8.84 14.96
N LYS A 74 3.96 -7.90 14.87
CA LYS A 74 2.56 -8.15 15.27
C LYS A 74 1.91 -9.26 14.45
N ALA A 75 2.22 -9.33 13.16
CA ALA A 75 1.75 -10.42 12.30
C ALA A 75 2.24 -11.78 12.79
N ALA A 76 3.53 -11.88 13.12
CA ALA A 76 4.10 -13.11 13.67
C ALA A 76 3.51 -13.46 15.03
N GLU A 77 3.28 -12.48 15.90
CA GLU A 77 2.65 -12.67 17.20
C GLU A 77 1.22 -13.22 17.08
N ILE A 78 0.42 -12.66 16.18
CA ILE A 78 -0.94 -13.14 15.90
C ILE A 78 -0.90 -14.56 15.33
N MET A 79 -0.04 -14.81 14.32
CA MET A 79 0.10 -16.13 13.71
C MET A 79 0.56 -17.18 14.71
N ALA A 80 1.56 -16.86 15.54
CA ALA A 80 2.06 -17.77 16.54
C ALA A 80 0.97 -18.16 17.55
N LYS A 81 0.17 -17.19 17.97
CA LYS A 81 -0.94 -17.41 18.92
C LYS A 81 -2.10 -18.19 18.31
N ASP A 82 -2.56 -17.77 17.13
CA ASP A 82 -3.80 -18.32 16.53
C ASP A 82 -3.59 -19.74 15.98
N PHE A 83 -2.35 -20.08 15.58
CA PHE A 83 -2.00 -21.38 14.98
C PHE A 83 -1.03 -22.19 15.85
N GLU A 84 -0.82 -21.79 17.11
CA GLU A 84 -0.01 -22.51 18.10
C GLU A 84 1.38 -22.87 17.56
N LEU A 85 2.07 -21.88 16.93
CA LEU A 85 3.38 -22.11 16.33
C LEU A 85 4.43 -22.33 17.43
N GLU A 86 5.13 -23.45 17.35
CA GLU A 86 6.18 -23.79 18.30
C GLU A 86 7.57 -23.28 17.88
N GLY A 87 8.38 -22.89 18.85
CA GLY A 87 9.73 -22.39 18.67
C GLY A 87 9.82 -20.90 18.36
N GLY A 88 11.04 -20.40 18.23
CA GLY A 88 11.29 -19.02 17.91
C GLY A 88 11.12 -18.69 16.42
N ILE A 89 10.83 -17.44 16.14
CA ILE A 89 10.67 -16.89 14.79
C ILE A 89 11.65 -15.74 14.59
N GLU A 90 12.44 -15.82 13.52
CA GLU A 90 13.36 -14.78 13.12
C GLU A 90 12.87 -14.14 11.82
N ILE A 91 12.77 -12.80 11.80
CA ILE A 91 12.27 -12.01 10.65
C ILE A 91 13.36 -11.03 10.26
N SER A 92 13.80 -11.08 9.01
CA SER A 92 14.73 -10.10 8.44
C SER A 92 14.05 -9.32 7.33
N ILE A 93 14.03 -8.00 7.46
CA ILE A 93 13.35 -7.09 6.53
C ILE A 93 14.40 -6.35 5.70
N LYS A 94 14.34 -6.52 4.36
CA LYS A 94 15.04 -5.66 3.40
C LYS A 94 14.02 -4.68 2.83
N LYS A 95 14.14 -3.41 3.27
CA LYS A 95 13.16 -2.36 3.02
C LYS A 95 13.55 -1.50 1.81
N GLU A 96 12.68 -1.45 0.80
CA GLU A 96 12.79 -0.54 -0.35
C GLU A 96 11.54 0.35 -0.49
N ILE A 97 10.38 -0.13 -0.01
CA ILE A 97 9.14 0.66 0.02
C ILE A 97 9.26 1.75 1.09
N PRO A 98 9.00 3.03 0.77
CA PRO A 98 9.14 4.13 1.71
C PRO A 98 8.32 3.97 2.98
N ILE A 99 8.94 4.23 4.13
CA ILE A 99 8.26 4.26 5.43
C ILE A 99 7.36 5.52 5.48
N ALA A 100 6.11 5.35 5.89
CA ALA A 100 5.10 6.41 5.97
C ALA A 100 4.89 7.16 4.64
N GLY A 101 5.12 6.49 3.51
CA GLY A 101 5.03 7.06 2.17
C GLY A 101 3.64 6.99 1.51
N GLY A 102 2.60 6.46 2.15
CA GLY A 102 1.30 6.23 1.52
C GLY A 102 1.26 5.01 0.59
N MET A 103 2.31 4.17 0.60
CA MET A 103 2.48 2.98 -0.23
C MET A 103 2.30 1.66 0.54
N ALA A 104 1.79 1.71 1.75
CA ALA A 104 1.52 0.57 2.63
C ALA A 104 2.73 -0.32 2.96
N GLY A 105 3.95 0.25 3.06
CA GLY A 105 5.16 -0.54 3.28
C GLY A 105 5.13 -1.42 4.55
N GLY A 106 4.66 -0.89 5.69
CA GLY A 106 4.52 -1.69 6.91
C GLY A 106 3.44 -2.79 6.79
N SER A 107 2.34 -2.50 6.06
CA SER A 107 1.31 -3.50 5.76
C SER A 107 1.83 -4.59 4.81
N ALA A 108 2.69 -4.22 3.86
CA ALA A 108 3.38 -5.15 2.98
C ALA A 108 4.25 -6.13 3.80
N ASP A 109 5.06 -5.60 4.74
CA ASP A 109 5.88 -6.43 5.62
C ASP A 109 5.03 -7.41 6.44
N ALA A 110 3.90 -6.95 6.96
CA ALA A 110 2.97 -7.80 7.71
C ALA A 110 2.33 -8.89 6.83
N GLY A 111 1.84 -8.53 5.64
CA GLY A 111 1.28 -9.50 4.69
C GLY A 111 2.29 -10.55 4.26
N ALA A 112 3.53 -10.13 3.96
CA ALA A 112 4.61 -11.05 3.65
C ALA A 112 4.94 -11.98 4.83
N THR A 113 4.89 -11.47 6.05
CA THR A 113 5.11 -12.28 7.25
C THR A 113 4.04 -13.35 7.42
N ILE A 114 2.76 -13.02 7.22
CA ILE A 114 1.65 -13.98 7.27
C ILE A 114 1.86 -15.09 6.23
N VAL A 115 2.12 -14.72 4.96
CA VAL A 115 2.35 -15.68 3.87
C VAL A 115 3.58 -16.55 4.12
N GLY A 116 4.67 -15.93 4.61
CA GLY A 116 5.91 -16.65 4.88
C GLY A 116 5.80 -17.63 6.05
N LEU A 117 5.04 -17.30 7.10
CA LEU A 117 4.77 -18.20 8.21
C LEU A 117 3.85 -19.34 7.82
N ASP A 118 2.79 -19.08 7.01
CA ASP A 118 1.96 -20.14 6.44
C ASP A 118 2.80 -21.16 5.69
N TYR A 119 3.71 -20.70 4.85
CA TYR A 119 4.62 -21.57 4.10
C TYR A 119 5.62 -22.31 4.99
N LEU A 120 6.26 -21.61 5.94
CA LEU A 120 7.31 -22.14 6.81
C LEU A 120 6.81 -23.23 7.76
N PHE A 121 5.58 -23.05 8.25
CA PHE A 121 4.92 -23.98 9.19
C PHE A 121 3.94 -24.92 8.48
N ALA A 122 3.81 -24.85 7.17
CA ALA A 122 2.93 -25.69 6.33
C ALA A 122 1.47 -25.69 6.82
N LEU A 123 0.93 -24.51 7.17
CA LEU A 123 -0.42 -24.36 7.72
C LEU A 123 -1.50 -24.61 6.66
N GLY A 124 -1.20 -24.32 5.39
CA GLY A 124 -2.11 -24.53 4.27
C GLY A 124 -3.33 -23.60 4.29
N LEU A 125 -3.15 -22.37 4.76
CA LEU A 125 -4.21 -21.39 4.86
C LEU A 125 -4.69 -20.94 3.47
N LYS A 126 -6.00 -20.81 3.32
CA LYS A 126 -6.58 -20.16 2.15
C LYS A 126 -6.32 -18.65 2.21
N ARG A 127 -6.28 -18.00 1.05
CA ARG A 127 -6.07 -16.55 0.95
C ARG A 127 -7.02 -15.74 1.83
N ASP A 128 -8.31 -16.06 1.81
CA ASP A 128 -9.32 -15.36 2.63
C ASP A 128 -9.08 -15.50 4.14
N ALA A 129 -8.49 -16.60 4.59
CA ALA A 129 -8.10 -16.78 5.99
C ALA A 129 -6.90 -15.88 6.34
N MET A 130 -5.87 -15.82 5.47
CA MET A 130 -4.73 -14.92 5.64
C MET A 130 -5.15 -13.45 5.61
N GLU A 131 -6.05 -13.06 4.69
CA GLU A 131 -6.61 -11.70 4.60
C GLU A 131 -7.37 -11.31 5.87
N LYS A 132 -8.12 -12.22 6.49
CA LYS A 132 -8.79 -12.00 7.78
C LYS A 132 -7.80 -11.77 8.93
N VAL A 133 -6.70 -12.51 8.95
CA VAL A 133 -5.61 -12.24 9.91
C VAL A 133 -5.03 -10.85 9.63
N GLY A 134 -4.76 -10.54 8.37
CA GLY A 134 -4.22 -9.24 7.93
C GLY A 134 -5.11 -8.06 8.31
N ALA A 135 -6.42 -8.18 8.17
CA ALA A 135 -7.38 -7.11 8.51
C ALA A 135 -7.33 -6.70 9.99
N ARG A 136 -6.89 -7.58 10.89
CA ARG A 136 -6.68 -7.27 12.32
C ARG A 136 -5.47 -6.37 12.56
N LEU A 137 -4.54 -6.31 11.59
CA LEU A 137 -3.30 -5.53 11.67
C LEU A 137 -3.44 -4.15 11.01
N GLY A 138 -4.23 -4.06 9.95
CA GLY A 138 -4.46 -2.83 9.23
C GLY A 138 -5.23 -3.03 7.93
N ALA A 139 -5.93 -1.98 7.49
CA ALA A 139 -6.81 -2.05 6.34
C ALA A 139 -6.10 -2.37 5.00
N ASP A 140 -4.83 -1.97 4.86
CA ASP A 140 -4.06 -2.24 3.63
C ASP A 140 -3.46 -3.66 3.59
N VAL A 141 -3.38 -4.39 4.74
CA VAL A 141 -2.71 -5.71 4.80
C VAL A 141 -3.40 -6.77 3.93
N PRO A 142 -4.75 -6.87 3.89
CA PRO A 142 -5.42 -7.81 2.99
C PRO A 142 -5.03 -7.63 1.53
N PHE A 143 -4.91 -6.38 1.06
CA PHE A 143 -4.47 -6.11 -0.30
C PHE A 143 -3.04 -6.60 -0.58
N THR A 144 -2.12 -6.46 0.37
CA THR A 144 -0.72 -6.90 0.18
C THR A 144 -0.59 -8.43 0.04
N ILE A 145 -1.55 -9.18 0.58
CA ILE A 145 -1.68 -10.63 0.41
C ILE A 145 -2.31 -10.97 -0.95
N SER A 146 -3.34 -10.20 -1.36
CA SER A 146 -4.04 -10.39 -2.62
C SER A 146 -3.20 -9.96 -3.83
N GLY A 147 -2.58 -8.80 -3.76
CA GLY A 147 -1.76 -8.22 -4.84
C GLY A 147 -2.56 -7.79 -6.08
N GLY A 148 -1.85 -7.53 -7.17
CA GLY A 148 -2.45 -7.19 -8.46
C GLY A 148 -3.17 -5.84 -8.47
N THR A 149 -4.39 -5.82 -9.03
CA THR A 149 -5.30 -4.68 -8.99
C THR A 149 -6.59 -5.13 -8.31
N ALA A 150 -7.06 -4.39 -7.33
CA ALA A 150 -8.25 -4.78 -6.56
C ALA A 150 -9.04 -3.57 -6.05
N ILE A 151 -10.35 -3.76 -5.91
CA ILE A 151 -11.22 -2.84 -5.18
C ILE A 151 -11.11 -3.14 -3.69
N GLY A 152 -11.02 -2.09 -2.88
CA GLY A 152 -11.17 -2.15 -1.43
C GLY A 152 -12.40 -1.38 -0.99
N THR A 153 -13.24 -2.00 -0.18
CA THR A 153 -14.44 -1.40 0.43
C THR A 153 -14.40 -1.52 1.95
N GLY A 154 -15.44 -1.06 2.63
CA GLY A 154 -15.45 -1.00 4.09
C GLY A 154 -14.51 0.07 4.59
N ARG A 155 -13.50 -0.29 5.35
CA ARG A 155 -12.36 0.56 5.74
C ARG A 155 -11.19 0.49 4.73
N GLY A 156 -11.41 -0.15 3.55
CA GLY A 156 -10.39 -0.49 2.56
C GLY A 156 -9.87 -1.92 2.71
N ASP A 157 -10.41 -2.69 3.62
CA ASP A 157 -9.97 -4.02 4.04
C ASP A 157 -10.73 -5.18 3.37
N GLN A 158 -11.88 -4.90 2.77
CA GLN A 158 -12.65 -5.89 2.01
C GLN A 158 -12.18 -5.86 0.55
N ILE A 159 -11.35 -6.84 0.19
CA ILE A 159 -10.63 -6.84 -1.09
C ILE A 159 -11.38 -7.70 -2.12
N THR A 160 -11.60 -7.12 -3.30
CA THR A 160 -12.15 -7.81 -4.46
C THR A 160 -11.23 -7.60 -5.66
N PRO A 161 -10.54 -8.64 -6.16
CA PRO A 161 -9.70 -8.54 -7.35
C PRO A 161 -10.49 -8.06 -8.56
N VAL A 162 -9.87 -7.21 -9.40
CA VAL A 162 -10.47 -6.72 -10.63
C VAL A 162 -9.60 -7.03 -11.84
N LEU A 163 -10.24 -7.17 -12.98
CA LEU A 163 -9.55 -7.37 -14.25
C LEU A 163 -8.92 -6.04 -14.67
N ALA A 164 -7.59 -6.03 -14.77
CA ALA A 164 -6.82 -4.94 -15.34
C ALA A 164 -6.00 -5.48 -16.51
N ARG A 165 -6.11 -4.84 -17.68
CA ARG A 165 -5.40 -5.25 -18.91
C ARG A 165 -4.21 -4.34 -19.16
N GLY A 166 -3.15 -4.92 -19.76
CA GLY A 166 -1.94 -4.20 -20.12
C GLY A 166 -0.93 -4.09 -18.98
N SER A 167 0.12 -3.35 -19.24
CA SER A 167 1.14 -2.94 -18.27
C SER A 167 1.01 -1.45 -17.98
N TYR A 168 1.38 -1.06 -16.77
CA TYR A 168 1.24 0.32 -16.32
C TYR A 168 2.59 0.84 -15.84
N ASN A 169 3.09 1.89 -16.50
CA ASN A 169 4.33 2.55 -16.09
C ASN A 169 4.00 3.69 -15.12
N TRP A 170 4.63 3.65 -13.96
CA TRP A 170 4.45 4.65 -12.91
C TRP A 170 5.77 5.34 -12.60
N VAL A 171 5.73 6.66 -12.50
CA VAL A 171 6.80 7.46 -11.89
C VAL A 171 6.35 7.82 -10.48
N LEU A 172 7.17 7.46 -9.48
CA LEU A 172 6.89 7.71 -8.08
C LEU A 172 7.81 8.81 -7.55
N ALA A 173 7.22 9.96 -7.19
CA ALA A 173 7.92 11.01 -6.49
C ALA A 173 7.83 10.75 -4.99
N LEU A 174 8.93 10.30 -4.40
CA LEU A 174 9.05 9.97 -2.99
C LEU A 174 9.45 11.20 -2.18
N SER A 175 8.87 11.35 -1.00
CA SER A 175 9.21 12.43 -0.07
C SER A 175 10.09 11.92 1.06
N SER A 176 11.05 12.74 1.48
CA SER A 176 11.92 12.47 2.62
C SER A 176 11.23 12.57 3.99
N SER A 177 10.05 13.19 4.06
CA SER A 177 9.26 13.30 5.30
C SER A 177 7.85 12.74 5.10
N GLY A 178 7.37 11.91 6.04
CA GLY A 178 6.05 11.32 6.01
C GLY A 178 4.91 12.31 6.25
N LEU A 179 3.66 11.86 6.02
CA LEU A 179 2.43 12.49 6.46
C LEU A 179 1.68 11.54 7.40
N SER A 180 1.14 12.08 8.48
CA SER A 180 0.30 11.31 9.40
C SER A 180 -1.08 11.06 8.79
N THR A 181 -1.44 9.81 8.56
CA THR A 181 -2.76 9.42 8.01
C THR A 181 -3.91 10.01 8.84
N PRO A 182 -3.93 9.92 10.19
CA PRO A 182 -4.98 10.56 10.98
C PRO A 182 -5.05 12.07 10.79
N ALA A 183 -3.91 12.75 10.65
CA ALA A 183 -3.89 14.20 10.41
C ALA A 183 -4.50 14.55 9.03
N VAL A 184 -4.24 13.75 8.00
CA VAL A 184 -4.80 13.97 6.66
C VAL A 184 -6.32 13.76 6.66
N PHE A 185 -6.84 12.73 7.32
CA PHE A 185 -8.29 12.53 7.46
C PHE A 185 -8.94 13.67 8.23
N LYS A 186 -8.36 14.09 9.35
CA LYS A 186 -8.85 15.24 10.12
C LYS A 186 -8.88 16.53 9.29
N GLU A 187 -7.88 16.77 8.48
CA GLU A 187 -7.84 17.92 7.57
C GLU A 187 -8.87 17.77 6.45
N CYS A 188 -9.11 16.56 5.95
CA CYS A 188 -10.17 16.29 4.98
C CYS A 188 -11.55 16.65 5.56
N ASP A 189 -11.82 16.26 6.80
CA ASP A 189 -13.07 16.61 7.51
C ASP A 189 -13.21 18.11 7.67
N ARG A 190 -12.14 18.79 8.09
CA ARG A 190 -12.12 20.25 8.21
C ARG A 190 -12.43 20.96 6.88
N LEU A 191 -11.85 20.49 5.78
CA LEU A 191 -12.08 21.05 4.44
C LEU A 191 -13.49 20.78 3.91
N ARG A 192 -14.15 19.74 4.42
CA ARG A 192 -15.50 19.32 4.06
C ARG A 192 -16.58 19.84 5.03
N GLU A 193 -16.20 20.63 6.03
CA GLU A 193 -17.13 21.19 7.01
C GLU A 193 -18.24 21.99 6.31
N GLY A 194 -19.49 21.67 6.63
CA GLY A 194 -20.67 22.28 6.00
C GLY A 194 -21.02 21.79 4.60
N LEU A 195 -20.24 20.86 4.02
CA LEU A 195 -20.53 20.24 2.73
C LEU A 195 -21.30 18.92 2.91
N GLN A 196 -22.16 18.61 1.93
CA GLN A 196 -22.80 17.31 1.86
C GLN A 196 -21.83 16.30 1.21
N VAL A 197 -21.34 15.35 2.01
CA VAL A 197 -20.41 14.30 1.55
C VAL A 197 -21.21 13.09 1.06
N SER A 198 -20.99 12.67 -0.18
CA SER A 198 -21.63 11.51 -0.77
C SER A 198 -21.04 10.21 -0.23
N GLN A 199 -21.82 9.11 -0.35
CA GLN A 199 -21.29 7.77 -0.05
C GLN A 199 -20.18 7.41 -1.05
N PRO A 200 -19.12 6.73 -0.59
CA PRO A 200 -17.99 6.39 -1.44
C PRO A 200 -18.40 5.38 -2.51
N HIS A 201 -17.93 5.55 -3.72
CA HIS A 201 -18.22 4.68 -4.86
C HIS A 201 -17.02 4.53 -5.77
N ILE A 202 -16.99 3.44 -6.53
CA ILE A 202 -15.97 3.21 -7.56
C ILE A 202 -16.44 3.83 -8.88
N SER A 203 -15.53 4.55 -9.53
CA SER A 203 -15.80 5.23 -10.80
C SER A 203 -15.89 4.24 -11.98
N ASP A 204 -17.00 4.29 -12.71
CA ASP A 204 -17.16 3.50 -13.95
C ASP A 204 -16.09 3.85 -14.99
N LYS A 205 -15.66 5.13 -15.05
CA LYS A 205 -14.58 5.58 -15.94
C LYS A 205 -13.26 4.88 -15.64
N LEU A 206 -12.92 4.74 -14.35
CA LEU A 206 -11.71 4.04 -13.93
C LEU A 206 -11.81 2.55 -14.27
N MET A 207 -12.93 1.91 -13.98
CA MET A 207 -13.14 0.49 -14.28
C MET A 207 -13.08 0.21 -15.78
N HIS A 208 -13.64 1.10 -16.59
CA HIS A 208 -13.54 1.00 -18.05
C HIS A 208 -12.08 1.14 -18.53
N ALA A 209 -11.33 2.13 -18.00
CA ALA A 209 -9.92 2.32 -18.33
C ALA A 209 -9.05 1.12 -17.97
N LEU A 210 -9.28 0.50 -16.82
CA LEU A 210 -8.59 -0.73 -16.40
C LEU A 210 -8.92 -1.91 -17.32
N SER A 211 -10.19 -2.08 -17.69
CA SER A 211 -10.62 -3.19 -18.55
C SER A 211 -10.17 -3.04 -20.01
N SER A 212 -10.07 -1.81 -20.51
CA SER A 212 -9.57 -1.52 -21.86
C SER A 212 -8.03 -1.54 -21.94
N GLY A 213 -7.33 -1.26 -20.84
CA GLY A 213 -5.87 -1.08 -20.82
C GLY A 213 -5.39 0.25 -21.40
N ASP A 214 -6.31 1.22 -21.63
CA ASP A 214 -5.95 2.51 -22.19
C ASP A 214 -5.27 3.43 -21.18
N ALA A 215 -4.01 3.78 -21.46
CA ALA A 215 -3.15 4.54 -20.58
C ALA A 215 -3.67 5.97 -20.33
N LYS A 216 -4.18 6.63 -21.37
CA LYS A 216 -4.68 8.02 -21.28
C LYS A 216 -5.97 8.08 -20.49
N SER A 217 -6.90 7.17 -20.75
CA SER A 217 -8.16 7.07 -20.00
C SER A 217 -7.89 6.76 -18.54
N LEU A 218 -6.89 5.88 -18.25
CA LEU A 218 -6.50 5.59 -16.87
C LEU A 218 -5.94 6.83 -16.18
N GLY A 219 -5.01 7.54 -16.80
CA GLY A 219 -4.44 8.78 -16.26
C GLY A 219 -5.51 9.83 -15.94
N ALA A 220 -6.47 10.02 -16.86
CA ALA A 220 -7.59 10.95 -16.67
C ALA A 220 -8.64 10.51 -15.63
N ALA A 221 -8.63 9.23 -15.23
CA ALA A 221 -9.57 8.66 -14.26
C ALA A 221 -9.01 8.60 -12.83
N LEU A 222 -7.74 8.98 -12.64
CA LEU A 222 -7.10 8.97 -11.32
C LEU A 222 -7.74 10.01 -10.39
N VAL A 223 -8.12 9.61 -9.18
CA VAL A 223 -8.74 10.52 -8.20
C VAL A 223 -8.45 10.09 -6.77
N ASN A 224 -8.21 11.07 -5.90
CA ASN A 224 -8.03 10.83 -4.47
C ASN A 224 -8.67 11.95 -3.65
N ASP A 225 -9.70 11.61 -2.91
CA ASP A 225 -10.45 12.54 -2.05
C ASP A 225 -9.60 13.12 -0.90
N LEU A 226 -8.53 12.44 -0.50
CA LEU A 226 -7.58 12.95 0.48
C LEU A 226 -6.53 13.91 -0.11
N GLN A 227 -6.41 14.01 -1.43
CA GLN A 227 -5.38 14.83 -2.07
C GLN A 227 -5.46 16.32 -1.69
N PRO A 228 -6.63 16.97 -1.63
CA PRO A 228 -6.72 18.36 -1.17
C PRO A 228 -6.19 18.53 0.26
N ALA A 229 -6.53 17.59 1.17
CA ALA A 229 -6.08 17.63 2.55
C ALA A 229 -4.56 17.39 2.66
N ALA A 230 -4.02 16.42 1.93
CA ALA A 230 -2.58 16.17 1.87
C ALA A 230 -1.82 17.39 1.34
N CYS A 231 -2.32 18.04 0.28
CA CYS A 231 -1.74 19.27 -0.27
C CYS A 231 -1.87 20.47 0.67
N SER A 232 -2.95 20.56 1.46
CA SER A 232 -3.10 21.58 2.51
C SER A 232 -2.02 21.44 3.59
N LEU A 233 -1.80 20.22 4.07
CA LEU A 233 -0.79 19.94 5.10
C LEU A 233 0.65 19.98 4.57
N LYS A 234 0.84 19.69 3.27
CA LYS A 234 2.14 19.68 2.60
C LYS A 234 2.04 20.32 1.21
N PRO A 235 2.10 21.66 1.11
CA PRO A 235 1.90 22.38 -0.16
C PRO A 235 2.85 21.99 -1.29
N ALA A 236 4.05 21.47 -0.97
CA ALA A 236 4.99 20.97 -1.96
C ALA A 236 4.40 19.86 -2.86
N LEU A 237 3.42 19.10 -2.35
CA LEU A 237 2.76 18.05 -3.15
C LEU A 237 2.01 18.62 -4.35
N ARG A 238 1.44 19.82 -4.21
CA ARG A 238 0.78 20.50 -5.32
C ARG A 238 1.76 20.85 -6.43
N LEU A 239 2.92 21.40 -6.05
CA LEU A 239 3.98 21.74 -7.01
C LEU A 239 4.51 20.49 -7.73
N ILE A 240 4.67 19.39 -7.00
CA ILE A 240 5.10 18.11 -7.60
C ILE A 240 4.06 17.61 -8.63
N LEU A 241 2.76 17.67 -8.29
CA LEU A 241 1.69 17.29 -9.22
C LEU A 241 1.70 18.14 -10.48
N ASP A 242 1.80 19.47 -10.35
CA ASP A 242 1.83 20.40 -11.48
C ASP A 242 3.07 20.13 -12.36
N VAL A 243 4.26 19.98 -11.78
CA VAL A 243 5.49 19.66 -12.51
C VAL A 243 5.38 18.33 -13.27
N GLY A 244 4.85 17.26 -12.64
CA GLY A 244 4.71 15.98 -13.32
C GLY A 244 3.79 16.03 -14.54
N LEU A 245 2.71 16.82 -14.46
CA LEU A 245 1.81 17.04 -15.59
C LEU A 245 2.49 17.88 -16.69
N ASP A 246 3.24 18.92 -16.34
CA ASP A 246 4.02 19.75 -17.28
C ASP A 246 5.08 18.92 -18.02
N TYR A 247 5.64 17.89 -17.38
CA TYR A 247 6.57 16.95 -18.00
C TYR A 247 5.89 15.81 -18.77
N GLY A 248 4.57 15.90 -19.00
CA GLY A 248 3.85 15.00 -19.90
C GLY A 248 3.30 13.74 -19.25
N ALA A 249 3.16 13.70 -17.93
CA ALA A 249 2.43 12.61 -17.29
C ALA A 249 0.98 12.59 -17.76
N LEU A 250 0.43 11.40 -18.06
CA LEU A 250 -0.95 11.21 -18.48
C LEU A 250 -1.97 11.50 -17.37
N GLY A 251 -1.50 11.53 -16.14
CA GLY A 251 -2.23 11.86 -14.94
C GLY A 251 -1.37 11.61 -13.71
N GLY A 252 -1.74 12.20 -12.59
CA GLY A 252 -1.01 12.05 -11.34
C GLY A 252 -1.91 12.24 -10.13
N LEU A 253 -1.56 11.60 -9.03
CA LEU A 253 -2.26 11.75 -7.76
C LEU A 253 -1.34 11.50 -6.57
N VAL A 254 -1.74 12.00 -5.42
CA VAL A 254 -1.16 11.59 -4.14
C VAL A 254 -1.64 10.18 -3.82
N SER A 255 -0.74 9.25 -3.49
CA SER A 255 -1.09 7.87 -3.13
C SER A 255 -1.57 7.78 -1.69
N GLY A 256 -2.81 7.34 -1.48
CA GLY A 256 -3.42 7.25 -0.14
C GLY A 256 -3.42 8.60 0.58
N SER A 257 -2.98 8.63 1.82
CA SER A 257 -2.78 9.87 2.59
C SER A 257 -1.46 10.60 2.22
N GLY A 258 -0.68 10.06 1.30
CA GLY A 258 0.60 10.62 0.88
C GLY A 258 1.76 10.27 1.84
N PRO A 259 2.92 10.93 1.65
CA PRO A 259 3.19 12.01 0.70
C PRO A 259 3.73 11.57 -0.67
N THR A 260 3.74 10.29 -1.01
CA THR A 260 4.15 9.85 -2.34
C THR A 260 3.16 10.35 -3.39
N VAL A 261 3.67 10.92 -4.48
CA VAL A 261 2.89 11.22 -5.69
C VAL A 261 3.20 10.18 -6.76
N ALA A 262 2.16 9.59 -7.32
CA ALA A 262 2.27 8.62 -8.41
C ALA A 262 1.78 9.24 -9.71
N PHE A 263 2.57 9.14 -10.78
CA PHE A 263 2.24 9.63 -12.11
C PHE A 263 2.13 8.46 -13.08
N ARG A 264 1.06 8.46 -13.87
CA ARG A 264 0.92 7.53 -15.00
C ARG A 264 1.75 8.05 -16.17
N SER A 265 2.69 7.27 -16.67
CA SER A 265 3.55 7.60 -17.81
C SER A 265 3.19 6.81 -19.05
N GLU A 266 3.51 7.33 -20.25
CA GLU A 266 3.43 6.57 -21.50
C GLU A 266 4.51 5.48 -21.57
N GLU A 267 4.22 4.39 -22.30
CA GLU A 267 5.14 3.25 -22.45
C GLU A 267 6.41 3.58 -23.25
N HIS A 268 6.48 4.72 -23.92
CA HIS A 268 7.48 5.07 -24.94
C HIS A 268 8.56 6.07 -24.50
N THR A 269 8.82 6.26 -23.21
CA THR A 269 10.07 6.92 -22.81
C THR A 269 11.22 5.91 -22.92
N SER A 270 11.55 5.55 -24.15
CA SER A 270 12.50 4.50 -24.51
C SER A 270 13.96 4.84 -24.24
N GLU A 271 14.28 5.93 -23.57
CA GLU A 271 15.66 6.32 -23.24
C GLU A 271 16.06 6.08 -21.78
N LEU A 272 15.14 5.68 -20.91
CA LEU A 272 15.49 5.21 -19.57
C LEU A 272 15.30 3.69 -19.53
N GLN A 273 16.38 2.97 -19.84
CA GLN A 273 16.46 1.52 -19.81
C GLN A 273 16.28 0.99 -18.38
N SER A 274 15.05 0.97 -17.90
CA SER A 274 14.64 0.10 -16.79
C SER A 274 13.17 -0.23 -16.98
N PRO A 275 12.82 -1.49 -17.17
CA PRO A 275 11.43 -1.89 -17.12
C PRO A 275 10.99 -1.69 -15.66
N CYS A 276 9.94 -0.91 -15.45
CA CYS A 276 9.25 -0.72 -14.20
C CYS A 276 9.73 0.43 -13.30
N ASN A 277 8.81 1.37 -13.12
CA ASN A 277 8.74 2.33 -12.02
C ASN A 277 10.02 3.15 -11.74
N LEU A 278 10.12 4.29 -12.39
CA LEU A 278 11.14 5.28 -12.04
C LEU A 278 10.83 5.86 -10.65
N VAL A 279 11.74 5.66 -9.71
CA VAL A 279 11.65 6.24 -8.36
C VAL A 279 12.52 7.49 -8.33
N CYS A 280 11.89 8.67 -8.35
CA CYS A 280 12.58 9.94 -8.08
C CYS A 280 12.53 10.24 -6.58
N ARG A 281 13.69 10.38 -5.95
CA ARG A 281 13.80 10.90 -4.58
C ARG A 281 14.03 12.41 -4.68
N LEU A 282 13.12 13.19 -4.11
CA LEU A 282 13.20 14.64 -3.98
C LEU A 282 13.74 15.03 -2.61
#